data_f4f05164cd12a111404ca45fe50d3816
#
_entry.id   f4f05164cd12a111404ca45fe50d3816
#
_cell.length_a   1.000
_cell.length_b   1.000
_cell.length_c   1.000
_cell.angle_alpha   90.00
_cell.angle_beta   90.00
_cell.angle_gamma   90.00
#
_symmetry.space_group_name_H-M   'P 1'
#
loop_
_entity.id
_entity.type
_entity.pdbx_description
1 polymer ?
#
loop_
_entity_poly.entity_id
_entity_poly.type
_entity_poly.pdbx_seq_one_letter_code
_entity_poly.pdbx_strand_id
1 'polypeptide(L)'
;MEPTLIHYATAVLAGLASGIVSEIGGAGSLISLPMLIGLGLPPSVANGTNRIGVMTQYTMGYIRYLTRKPIPHKEAAILSVTLVLGTVGGAYFAVRIADAVFNWIFIGVMILTILFTFFSKELTDRPDSTDDPVSRSRAVDYLVFLGLGLYCGMIQAGMAYLMFYVLVKRMHTATKTAEAIKTYMSMIVTPFALFIFIWFGHIDWELGACVAVGGGFGGWLGEKFVERKDTHTVKDWFMVALIISVVYMLLFVQLHLHDGIFYL
;
A
#
# COMPACT_ATOMS: atom_id res chain seq x y z
N MET A 1 -23.71 12.41 -6.50
CA MET A 1 -24.61 11.77 -5.49
C MET A 1 -24.18 12.33 -4.15
N GLU A 2 -25.06 12.90 -3.34
CA GLU A 2 -24.67 13.39 -2.01
C GLU A 2 -24.29 12.19 -1.12
N PRO A 3 -23.14 12.24 -0.45
CA PRO A 3 -22.69 11.14 0.38
C PRO A 3 -23.64 10.98 1.59
N THR A 4 -24.13 9.77 1.78
CA THR A 4 -24.97 9.40 2.91
C THR A 4 -24.13 8.95 4.09
N LEU A 5 -24.72 8.86 5.30
CA LEU A 5 -24.04 8.32 6.49
C LEU A 5 -23.43 6.92 6.22
N ILE A 6 -24.06 6.13 5.37
CA ILE A 6 -23.57 4.80 4.99
C ILE A 6 -22.26 4.91 4.21
N HIS A 7 -22.09 5.89 3.31
CA HIS A 7 -20.84 6.09 2.56
C HIS A 7 -19.68 6.43 3.52
N TYR A 8 -19.92 7.31 4.47
CA TYR A 8 -18.90 7.68 5.47
C TYR A 8 -18.53 6.50 6.38
N ALA A 9 -19.52 5.76 6.87
CA ALA A 9 -19.27 4.57 7.69
C ALA A 9 -18.48 3.50 6.92
N THR A 10 -18.85 3.27 5.65
CA THR A 10 -18.14 2.32 4.78
C THR A 10 -16.69 2.76 4.53
N ALA A 11 -16.45 4.05 4.30
CA ALA A 11 -15.09 4.58 4.12
C ALA A 11 -14.23 4.43 5.39
N VAL A 12 -14.79 4.66 6.58
CA VAL A 12 -14.08 4.42 7.86
C VAL A 12 -13.74 2.94 8.02
N LEU A 13 -14.69 2.04 7.75
CA LEU A 13 -14.47 0.59 7.84
C LEU A 13 -13.45 0.10 6.81
N ALA A 14 -13.50 0.63 5.58
CA ALA A 14 -12.51 0.34 4.54
C ALA A 14 -11.10 0.80 4.97
N GLY A 15 -10.99 1.99 5.56
CA GLY A 15 -9.74 2.49 6.13
C GLY A 15 -9.24 1.61 7.27
N LEU A 16 -10.11 1.22 8.21
CA LEU A 16 -9.77 0.34 9.32
C LEU A 16 -9.23 -1.01 8.84
N ALA A 17 -9.96 -1.67 7.94
CA ALA A 17 -9.53 -2.95 7.36
C ALA A 17 -8.21 -2.80 6.58
N SER A 18 -8.09 -1.74 5.77
CA SER A 18 -6.88 -1.40 5.03
C SER A 18 -5.68 -1.20 5.96
N GLY A 19 -5.84 -0.45 7.05
CA GLY A 19 -4.79 -0.21 8.03
C GLY A 19 -4.30 -1.49 8.68
N ILE A 20 -5.21 -2.35 9.16
CA ILE A 20 -4.87 -3.65 9.75
C ILE A 20 -4.09 -4.50 8.73
N VAL A 21 -4.60 -4.63 7.51
CA VAL A 21 -4.00 -5.48 6.47
C VAL A 21 -2.67 -4.93 5.97
N SER A 22 -2.48 -3.60 5.97
CA SER A 22 -1.21 -2.97 5.60
C SER A 22 -0.07 -3.32 6.55
N GLU A 23 -0.33 -3.41 7.84
CA GLU A 23 0.70 -3.81 8.81
C GLU A 23 1.01 -5.30 8.70
N ILE A 24 0.00 -6.11 8.38
CA ILE A 24 0.15 -7.56 8.22
C ILE A 24 0.93 -7.92 6.96
N GLY A 25 0.56 -7.39 5.82
CA GLY A 25 1.08 -7.79 4.51
C GLY A 25 1.44 -6.63 3.57
N GLY A 26 1.32 -5.39 4.02
CA GLY A 26 1.69 -4.22 3.22
C GLY A 26 0.79 -3.93 2.01
N ALA A 27 -0.42 -4.49 1.97
CA ALA A 27 -1.31 -4.41 0.81
C ALA A 27 -2.72 -3.90 1.13
N GLY A 28 -2.89 -3.10 2.17
CA GLY A 28 -4.20 -2.58 2.60
C GLY A 28 -4.94 -1.80 1.52
N SER A 29 -4.22 -1.09 0.64
CA SER A 29 -4.84 -0.40 -0.50
C SER A 29 -5.59 -1.32 -1.46
N LEU A 30 -5.31 -2.63 -1.45
CA LEU A 30 -6.09 -3.62 -2.21
C LEU A 30 -7.50 -3.82 -1.64
N ILE A 31 -7.77 -3.32 -0.43
CA ILE A 31 -9.11 -3.33 0.19
C ILE A 31 -9.76 -1.95 0.05
N SER A 32 -9.07 -0.90 0.48
CA SER A 32 -9.66 0.45 0.53
C SER A 32 -9.94 1.03 -0.87
N LEU A 33 -9.09 0.75 -1.86
CA LEU A 33 -9.26 1.30 -3.20
C LEU A 33 -10.53 0.75 -3.91
N PRO A 34 -10.78 -0.58 -3.96
CA PRO A 34 -12.04 -1.12 -4.48
C PRO A 34 -13.28 -0.59 -3.76
N MET A 35 -13.19 -0.43 -2.43
CA MET A 35 -14.30 0.11 -1.65
C MET A 35 -14.59 1.56 -2.01
N LEU A 36 -13.58 2.41 -2.18
CA LEU A 36 -13.75 3.80 -2.61
C LEU A 36 -14.34 3.90 -4.03
N ILE A 37 -13.89 3.04 -4.95
CA ILE A 37 -14.46 2.94 -6.30
C ILE A 37 -15.94 2.50 -6.21
N GLY A 38 -16.24 1.53 -5.37
CA GLY A 38 -17.61 1.07 -5.11
C GLY A 38 -18.52 2.11 -4.48
N LEU A 39 -17.97 3.10 -3.78
CA LEU A 39 -18.70 4.27 -3.29
C LEU A 39 -18.92 5.34 -4.37
N GLY A 40 -18.53 5.07 -5.63
CA GLY A 40 -18.77 5.91 -6.79
C GLY A 40 -17.65 6.88 -7.13
N LEU A 41 -16.48 6.80 -6.50
CA LEU A 41 -15.35 7.62 -6.89
C LEU A 41 -14.74 7.10 -8.21
N PRO A 42 -14.40 8.01 -9.14
CA PRO A 42 -13.55 7.66 -10.28
C PRO A 42 -12.25 7.00 -9.80
N PRO A 43 -11.73 5.98 -10.50
CA PRO A 43 -10.54 5.23 -10.08
C PRO A 43 -9.32 6.09 -9.75
N SER A 44 -9.07 7.13 -10.54
CA SER A 44 -7.98 8.09 -10.30
C SER A 44 -8.19 8.90 -9.01
N VAL A 45 -9.44 9.35 -8.75
CA VAL A 45 -9.80 10.06 -7.51
C VAL A 45 -9.74 9.12 -6.30
N ALA A 46 -10.26 7.89 -6.45
CA ALA A 46 -10.18 6.87 -5.40
C ALA A 46 -8.73 6.57 -5.00
N ASN A 47 -7.81 6.47 -6.00
CA ASN A 47 -6.38 6.27 -5.75
C ASN A 47 -5.75 7.44 -4.98
N GLY A 48 -6.05 8.68 -5.34
CA GLY A 48 -5.59 9.85 -4.62
C GLY A 48 -6.14 9.92 -3.19
N THR A 49 -7.45 9.74 -3.05
CA THR A 49 -8.18 9.76 -1.76
C THR A 49 -7.65 8.69 -0.81
N ASN A 50 -7.39 7.48 -1.31
CA ASN A 50 -6.82 6.39 -0.52
C ASN A 50 -5.46 6.76 0.11
N ARG A 51 -4.66 7.63 -0.52
CA ARG A 51 -3.34 8.02 0.01
C ARG A 51 -3.41 8.80 1.31
N ILE A 52 -4.52 9.48 1.58
CA ILE A 52 -4.73 10.14 2.88
C ILE A 52 -4.78 9.08 3.99
N GLY A 53 -5.53 7.99 3.78
CA GLY A 53 -5.58 6.86 4.70
C GLY A 53 -4.23 6.15 4.84
N VAL A 54 -3.55 5.91 3.72
CA VAL A 54 -2.21 5.29 3.72
C VAL A 54 -1.19 6.14 4.49
N MET A 55 -1.25 7.46 4.34
CA MET A 55 -0.37 8.37 5.07
C MET A 55 -0.60 8.26 6.59
N THR A 56 -1.84 8.26 7.03
CA THR A 56 -2.16 8.17 8.47
C THR A 56 -1.77 6.80 9.05
N GLN A 57 -2.05 5.70 8.35
CA GLN A 57 -1.69 4.37 8.83
C GLN A 57 -0.18 4.19 8.99
N TYR A 58 0.65 4.59 8.00
CA TYR A 58 2.10 4.47 8.11
C TYR A 58 2.69 5.46 9.12
N THR A 59 2.09 6.63 9.30
CA THR A 59 2.50 7.55 10.35
C THR A 59 2.26 6.95 11.74
N MET A 60 1.09 6.34 11.97
CA MET A 60 0.80 5.69 13.25
C MET A 60 1.67 4.45 13.48
N GLY A 61 1.89 3.63 12.45
CA GLY A 61 2.83 2.51 12.51
C GLY A 61 4.25 2.97 12.86
N TYR A 62 4.75 4.03 12.20
CA TYR A 62 6.07 4.57 12.46
C TYR A 62 6.23 5.13 13.88
N ILE A 63 5.26 5.92 14.37
CA ILE A 63 5.28 6.44 15.76
C ILE A 63 5.41 5.29 16.75
N ARG A 64 4.73 4.20 16.51
CA ARG A 64 4.81 3.02 17.37
C ARG A 64 6.16 2.30 17.29
N TYR A 65 6.78 2.22 16.10
CA TYR A 65 8.15 1.69 15.97
C TYR A 65 9.18 2.51 16.74
N LEU A 66 9.05 3.83 16.76
CA LEU A 66 9.97 4.73 17.49
C LEU A 66 10.04 4.42 19.01
N THR A 67 8.94 3.89 19.57
CA THR A 67 8.89 3.54 21.01
C THR A 67 9.64 2.25 21.35
N ARG A 68 10.15 1.49 20.35
CA ARG A 68 10.62 0.12 20.55
C ARG A 68 12.07 -0.14 20.20
N LYS A 69 12.52 0.28 19.03
CA LYS A 69 13.89 0.01 18.55
C LYS A 69 14.39 1.14 17.63
N PRO A 70 15.70 1.42 17.64
CA PRO A 70 16.28 2.35 16.67
C PRO A 70 16.15 1.77 15.24
N ILE A 71 15.59 2.57 14.33
CA ILE A 71 15.55 2.28 12.90
C ILE A 71 16.87 2.75 12.29
N PRO A 72 17.47 2.03 11.33
CA PRO A 72 18.65 2.49 10.61
C PRO A 72 18.28 3.61 9.63
N HIS A 73 17.94 4.78 10.18
CA HIS A 73 17.40 5.92 9.42
C HIS A 73 18.30 6.37 8.27
N LYS A 74 19.62 6.30 8.44
CA LYS A 74 20.57 6.81 7.45
C LYS A 74 20.51 6.05 6.13
N GLU A 75 20.52 4.72 6.19
CA GLU A 75 20.43 3.86 5.00
C GLU A 75 19.05 3.92 4.37
N ALA A 76 18.01 3.85 5.20
CA ALA A 76 16.63 3.97 4.76
C ALA A 76 16.36 5.33 4.08
N ALA A 77 16.90 6.43 4.60
CA ALA A 77 16.74 7.77 4.03
C ALA A 77 17.38 7.89 2.64
N ILE A 78 18.59 7.33 2.45
CA ILE A 78 19.26 7.36 1.14
C ILE A 78 18.44 6.62 0.08
N LEU A 79 17.92 5.44 0.39
CA LEU A 79 17.06 4.68 -0.51
C LEU A 79 15.70 5.37 -0.74
N SER A 80 15.20 6.09 0.26
CA SER A 80 13.96 6.86 0.14
C SER A 80 14.05 7.97 -0.90
N VAL A 81 15.23 8.54 -1.15
CA VAL A 81 15.40 9.58 -2.19
C VAL A 81 15.06 9.01 -3.57
N THR A 82 15.62 7.87 -3.94
CA THR A 82 15.33 7.24 -5.23
C THR A 82 13.89 6.76 -5.32
N LEU A 83 13.35 6.25 -4.21
CA LEU A 83 11.95 5.87 -4.11
C LEU A 83 11.02 7.07 -4.31
N VAL A 84 11.31 8.22 -3.72
CA VAL A 84 10.55 9.48 -3.89
C VAL A 84 10.58 9.94 -5.34
N LEU A 85 11.75 9.94 -5.99
CA LEU A 85 11.87 10.33 -7.40
C LEU A 85 10.99 9.47 -8.29
N GLY A 86 11.04 8.15 -8.10
CA GLY A 86 10.14 7.23 -8.78
C GLY A 86 8.67 7.50 -8.47
N THR A 87 8.33 7.73 -7.19
CA THR A 87 6.96 7.96 -6.74
C THR A 87 6.34 9.23 -7.35
N VAL A 88 7.09 10.31 -7.45
CA VAL A 88 6.62 11.53 -8.12
C VAL A 88 6.33 11.24 -9.59
N GLY A 89 7.24 10.55 -10.30
CA GLY A 89 7.03 10.15 -11.68
C GLY A 89 5.81 9.25 -11.86
N GLY A 90 5.66 8.22 -11.01
CA GLY A 90 4.53 7.29 -11.04
C GLY A 90 3.18 7.96 -10.74
N ALA A 91 3.13 8.84 -9.75
CA ALA A 91 1.93 9.59 -9.41
C ALA A 91 1.51 10.54 -10.54
N TYR A 92 2.48 11.23 -11.15
CA TYR A 92 2.24 12.08 -12.30
C TYR A 92 1.69 11.30 -13.50
N PHE A 93 2.14 10.08 -13.69
CA PHE A 93 1.62 9.18 -14.71
C PHE A 93 0.18 8.73 -14.37
N ALA A 94 -0.07 8.37 -13.10
CA ALA A 94 -1.37 7.87 -12.64
C ALA A 94 -2.50 8.87 -12.85
N VAL A 95 -2.28 10.16 -12.61
CA VAL A 95 -3.30 11.21 -12.78
C VAL A 95 -3.63 11.52 -14.25
N ARG A 96 -2.89 10.94 -15.20
CA ARG A 96 -3.07 11.13 -16.66
C ARG A 96 -3.59 9.89 -17.38
N ILE A 97 -3.60 8.76 -16.72
CA ILE A 97 -4.13 7.51 -17.29
C ILE A 97 -5.67 7.56 -17.23
N ALA A 98 -6.32 7.13 -18.32
CA ALA A 98 -7.77 6.96 -18.34
C ALA A 98 -8.23 5.95 -17.28
N ASP A 99 -9.32 6.24 -16.59
CA ASP A 99 -9.83 5.42 -15.47
C ASP A 99 -10.09 3.96 -15.87
N ALA A 100 -10.55 3.72 -17.10
CA ALA A 100 -10.71 2.35 -17.62
C ALA A 100 -9.39 1.58 -17.69
N VAL A 101 -8.32 2.23 -18.14
CA VAL A 101 -6.96 1.64 -18.20
C VAL A 101 -6.43 1.41 -16.78
N PHE A 102 -6.64 2.37 -15.88
CA PHE A 102 -6.26 2.24 -14.47
C PHE A 102 -6.90 1.01 -13.83
N ASN A 103 -8.20 0.78 -14.04
CA ASN A 103 -8.90 -0.37 -13.48
C ASN A 103 -8.29 -1.71 -13.92
N TRP A 104 -7.97 -1.86 -15.20
CA TRP A 104 -7.35 -3.09 -15.70
C TRP A 104 -5.94 -3.30 -15.15
N ILE A 105 -5.15 -2.23 -15.07
CA ILE A 105 -3.82 -2.29 -14.44
C ILE A 105 -3.96 -2.68 -12.97
N PHE A 106 -4.92 -2.08 -12.26
CA PHE A 106 -5.15 -2.36 -10.84
C PHE A 106 -5.58 -3.82 -10.60
N ILE A 107 -6.51 -4.36 -11.40
CA ILE A 107 -6.90 -5.77 -11.34
C ILE A 107 -5.69 -6.67 -11.60
N GLY A 108 -4.88 -6.36 -12.61
CA GLY A 108 -3.65 -7.11 -12.90
C GLY A 108 -2.69 -7.10 -11.71
N VAL A 109 -2.51 -5.97 -11.05
CA VAL A 109 -1.69 -5.84 -9.83
C VAL A 109 -2.26 -6.66 -8.68
N MET A 110 -3.58 -6.65 -8.49
CA MET A 110 -4.23 -7.47 -7.46
C MET A 110 -3.95 -8.97 -7.68
N ILE A 111 -4.14 -9.45 -8.90
CA ILE A 111 -3.88 -10.86 -9.27
C ILE A 111 -2.39 -11.21 -9.07
N LEU A 112 -1.48 -10.35 -9.56
CA LEU A 112 -0.04 -10.56 -9.37
C LEU A 112 0.35 -10.59 -7.89
N THR A 113 -0.25 -9.75 -7.05
CA THR A 113 0.00 -9.74 -5.61
C THR A 113 -0.45 -11.05 -4.96
N ILE A 114 -1.61 -11.59 -5.36
CA ILE A 114 -2.11 -12.88 -4.89
C ILE A 114 -1.14 -14.00 -5.29
N LEU A 115 -0.80 -14.07 -6.58
CA LEU A 115 0.12 -15.08 -7.10
C LEU A 115 1.48 -14.99 -6.39
N PHE A 116 2.02 -13.78 -6.27
CA PHE A 116 3.29 -13.58 -5.59
C PHE A 116 3.22 -14.00 -4.11
N THR A 117 2.15 -13.66 -3.40
CA THR A 117 1.96 -14.05 -1.99
C THR A 117 1.80 -15.56 -1.84
N PHE A 118 1.11 -16.20 -2.79
CA PHE A 118 0.91 -17.65 -2.79
C PHE A 118 2.22 -18.42 -3.02
N PHE A 119 3.01 -17.98 -4.00
CA PHE A 119 4.28 -18.61 -4.34
C PHE A 119 5.44 -18.23 -3.41
N SER A 120 5.35 -17.13 -2.68
CA SER A 120 6.39 -16.71 -1.72
C SER A 120 6.26 -17.48 -0.41
N LYS A 121 6.60 -18.76 -0.45
CA LYS A 121 6.46 -19.69 0.69
C LYS A 121 7.34 -19.37 1.91
N GLU A 122 8.41 -18.58 1.78
CA GLU A 122 9.44 -18.46 2.82
C GLU A 122 9.99 -17.04 2.99
N LEU A 123 9.15 -16.09 3.33
CA LEU A 123 9.62 -14.80 3.84
C LEU A 123 9.75 -14.78 5.38
N THR A 124 9.38 -15.90 5.99
CA THR A 124 9.29 -16.10 7.42
C THR A 124 10.64 -16.60 7.94
N ASP A 125 11.20 -15.91 8.93
CA ASP A 125 12.34 -16.32 9.73
C ASP A 125 13.73 -16.28 9.05
N ARG A 126 14.21 -15.07 8.73
CA ARG A 126 15.65 -14.86 8.84
C ARG A 126 15.98 -14.42 10.27
N PRO A 127 16.80 -15.19 10.99
CA PRO A 127 17.30 -14.79 12.30
C PRO A 127 18.02 -13.43 12.20
N ASP A 128 18.01 -12.67 13.28
CA ASP A 128 18.65 -11.35 13.41
C ASP A 128 20.20 -11.37 13.22
N SER A 129 20.77 -12.49 12.77
CA SER A 129 22.21 -12.71 12.67
C SER A 129 22.61 -13.36 11.34
N THR A 130 22.70 -12.56 10.28
CA THR A 130 23.55 -12.88 9.13
C THR A 130 24.11 -11.59 8.57
N ASP A 131 25.14 -11.05 9.23
CA ASP A 131 26.05 -10.04 8.69
C ASP A 131 27.02 -10.67 7.68
N ASP A 132 26.52 -11.39 6.66
CA ASP A 132 27.34 -11.73 5.53
C ASP A 132 27.41 -10.50 4.61
N PRO A 133 28.61 -9.89 4.46
CA PRO A 133 28.80 -8.78 3.53
C PRO A 133 28.74 -9.31 2.10
N VAL A 134 27.53 -9.47 1.58
CA VAL A 134 27.36 -9.76 0.16
C VAL A 134 27.85 -8.54 -0.61
N SER A 135 28.84 -8.75 -1.49
CA SER A 135 29.30 -7.72 -2.44
C SER A 135 28.12 -7.22 -3.26
N ARG A 136 27.61 -6.04 -2.92
CA ARG A 136 26.34 -5.52 -3.39
C ARG A 136 26.58 -4.28 -4.26
N SER A 137 25.98 -4.28 -5.46
CA SER A 137 25.98 -3.11 -6.32
C SER A 137 24.95 -2.10 -5.86
N ARG A 138 25.38 -0.99 -5.27
CA ARG A 138 24.52 0.12 -4.85
C ARG A 138 23.70 0.70 -6.02
N ALA A 139 24.25 0.72 -7.23
CA ALA A 139 23.56 1.23 -8.42
C ALA A 139 22.30 0.40 -8.75
N VAL A 140 22.39 -0.92 -8.65
CA VAL A 140 21.21 -1.79 -8.88
C VAL A 140 20.17 -1.59 -7.78
N ASP A 141 20.56 -1.35 -6.54
CA ASP A 141 19.61 -1.06 -5.46
C ASP A 141 18.85 0.25 -5.72
N TYR A 142 19.54 1.30 -6.15
CA TYR A 142 18.90 2.56 -6.54
C TYR A 142 17.92 2.38 -7.70
N LEU A 143 18.26 1.59 -8.73
CA LEU A 143 17.35 1.30 -9.83
C LEU A 143 16.12 0.51 -9.39
N VAL A 144 16.30 -0.49 -8.51
CA VAL A 144 15.20 -1.24 -7.94
C VAL A 144 14.27 -0.33 -7.14
N PHE A 145 14.80 0.53 -6.27
CA PHE A 145 13.98 1.46 -5.49
C PHE A 145 13.35 2.57 -6.35
N LEU A 146 13.99 2.98 -7.43
CA LEU A 146 13.37 3.88 -8.41
C LEU A 146 12.16 3.21 -9.08
N GLY A 147 12.30 1.96 -9.53
CA GLY A 147 11.20 1.17 -10.12
C GLY A 147 10.07 0.91 -9.12
N LEU A 148 10.41 0.55 -7.88
CA LEU A 148 9.43 0.44 -6.80
C LEU A 148 8.72 1.77 -6.54
N GLY A 149 9.43 2.89 -6.62
CA GLY A 149 8.86 4.23 -6.51
C GLY A 149 7.86 4.52 -7.62
N LEU A 150 8.21 4.27 -8.88
CA LEU A 150 7.28 4.42 -10.01
C LEU A 150 5.99 3.63 -9.77
N TYR A 151 6.12 2.38 -9.37
CA TYR A 151 4.97 1.54 -9.03
C TYR A 151 4.17 2.12 -7.84
N CYS A 152 4.86 2.54 -6.76
CA CYS A 152 4.25 3.17 -5.59
C CYS A 152 3.46 4.43 -5.95
N GLY A 153 4.04 5.30 -6.76
CA GLY A 153 3.39 6.52 -7.24
C GLY A 153 2.15 6.22 -8.04
N MET A 154 2.18 5.18 -8.88
CA MET A 154 1.08 4.84 -9.76
C MET A 154 -0.10 4.22 -9.01
N ILE A 155 0.10 3.18 -8.20
CA ILE A 155 -1.00 2.42 -7.58
C ILE A 155 -0.83 2.26 -6.06
N GLN A 156 0.39 2.13 -5.56
CA GLN A 156 0.76 1.89 -4.14
C GLN A 156 0.27 0.53 -3.56
N ALA A 157 -0.72 -0.11 -4.16
CA ALA A 157 -1.29 -1.36 -3.66
C ALA A 157 -0.26 -2.50 -3.70
N GLY A 158 -0.04 -3.19 -2.58
CA GLY A 158 0.96 -4.26 -2.47
C GLY A 158 2.42 -3.79 -2.45
N MET A 159 2.68 -2.49 -2.59
CA MET A 159 4.02 -1.91 -2.64
C MET A 159 4.86 -2.24 -1.39
N ALA A 160 4.28 -2.13 -0.22
CA ALA A 160 5.00 -2.38 1.02
C ALA A 160 5.45 -3.85 1.14
N TYR A 161 4.68 -4.78 0.58
CA TYR A 161 5.06 -6.19 0.51
C TYR A 161 6.26 -6.40 -0.44
N LEU A 162 6.25 -5.76 -1.62
CA LEU A 162 7.37 -5.82 -2.56
C LEU A 162 8.63 -5.19 -1.96
N MET A 163 8.50 -4.06 -1.28
CA MET A 163 9.60 -3.41 -0.59
C MET A 163 10.17 -4.30 0.51
N PHE A 164 9.33 -4.91 1.33
CA PHE A 164 9.73 -5.86 2.35
C PHE A 164 10.49 -7.05 1.73
N TYR A 165 9.98 -7.60 0.63
CA TYR A 165 10.65 -8.67 -0.11
C TYR A 165 12.06 -8.27 -0.56
N VAL A 166 12.22 -7.09 -1.16
CA VAL A 166 13.53 -6.57 -1.59
C VAL A 166 14.47 -6.38 -0.40
N LEU A 167 13.98 -5.80 0.69
CA LEU A 167 14.78 -5.59 1.91
C LEU A 167 15.27 -6.93 2.49
N VAL A 168 14.41 -7.94 2.59
CA VAL A 168 14.78 -9.24 3.19
C VAL A 168 15.62 -10.09 2.24
N LYS A 169 15.19 -10.26 0.97
CA LYS A 169 15.84 -11.21 0.06
C LYS A 169 17.06 -10.64 -0.65
N ARG A 170 16.99 -9.37 -1.10
CA ARG A 170 18.08 -8.74 -1.81
C ARG A 170 19.05 -8.01 -0.88
N MET A 171 18.51 -7.31 0.13
CA MET A 171 19.32 -6.53 1.05
C MET A 171 19.76 -7.31 2.29
N HIS A 172 19.32 -8.56 2.41
CA HIS A 172 19.64 -9.44 3.54
C HIS A 172 19.34 -8.82 4.92
N THR A 173 18.36 -7.90 4.96
CA THR A 173 17.96 -7.22 6.18
C THR A 173 17.13 -8.18 7.05
N ALA A 174 17.38 -8.18 8.36
CA ALA A 174 16.58 -8.94 9.31
C ALA A 174 15.10 -8.56 9.22
N THR A 175 14.20 -9.52 9.33
CA THR A 175 12.75 -9.35 9.11
C THR A 175 12.16 -8.18 9.89
N LYS A 176 12.45 -8.08 11.20
CA LYS A 176 11.97 -7.00 12.06
C LYS A 176 12.49 -5.61 11.66
N THR A 177 13.75 -5.56 11.23
CA THR A 177 14.37 -4.32 10.74
C THR A 177 13.79 -3.93 9.37
N ALA A 178 13.54 -4.91 8.49
CA ALA A 178 12.93 -4.69 7.19
C ALA A 178 11.50 -4.12 7.33
N GLU A 179 10.71 -4.62 8.29
CA GLU A 179 9.37 -4.08 8.60
C GLU A 179 9.44 -2.62 9.02
N ALA A 180 10.36 -2.28 9.92
CA ALA A 180 10.55 -0.91 10.39
C ALA A 180 11.01 0.04 9.27
N ILE A 181 11.96 -0.40 8.42
CA ILE A 181 12.45 0.35 7.25
C ILE A 181 11.31 0.56 6.25
N LYS A 182 10.55 -0.49 5.93
CA LYS A 182 9.39 -0.43 5.05
C LYS A 182 8.38 0.64 5.49
N THR A 183 7.99 0.61 6.77
CA THR A 183 7.03 1.56 7.35
C THR A 183 7.57 2.99 7.30
N TYR A 184 8.83 3.19 7.67
CA TYR A 184 9.51 4.48 7.58
C TYR A 184 9.55 5.03 6.14
N MET A 185 9.99 4.23 5.18
CA MET A 185 10.07 4.63 3.78
C MET A 185 8.68 4.93 3.21
N SER A 186 7.67 4.11 3.52
CA SER A 186 6.29 4.33 3.09
C SER A 186 5.71 5.64 3.65
N MET A 187 6.02 5.97 4.91
CA MET A 187 5.64 7.25 5.52
C MET A 187 6.29 8.43 4.78
N ILE A 188 7.56 8.31 4.38
CA ILE A 188 8.26 9.40 3.67
C ILE A 188 7.69 9.59 2.27
N VAL A 189 7.44 8.52 1.51
CA VAL A 189 7.11 8.67 0.09
C VAL A 189 5.66 9.07 -0.16
N THR A 190 4.75 8.66 0.73
CA THR A 190 3.31 8.90 0.54
C THR A 190 2.94 10.38 0.43
N PRO A 191 3.50 11.33 1.21
CA PRO A 191 3.23 12.76 1.06
C PRO A 191 3.55 13.31 -0.33
N PHE A 192 4.62 12.82 -0.97
CA PHE A 192 5.02 13.28 -2.31
C PHE A 192 4.03 12.83 -3.38
N ALA A 193 3.55 11.59 -3.29
CA ALA A 193 2.49 11.14 -4.16
C ALA A 193 1.19 11.89 -3.90
N LEU A 194 0.79 12.02 -2.63
CA LEU A 194 -0.41 12.76 -2.22
C LEU A 194 -0.40 14.19 -2.75
N PHE A 195 0.75 14.88 -2.68
CA PHE A 195 0.91 16.22 -3.23
C PHE A 195 0.56 16.29 -4.73
N ILE A 196 1.00 15.31 -5.53
CA ILE A 196 0.66 15.25 -6.97
C ILE A 196 -0.85 15.08 -7.17
N PHE A 197 -1.49 14.15 -6.44
CA PHE A 197 -2.94 13.96 -6.55
C PHE A 197 -3.75 15.20 -6.11
N ILE A 198 -3.30 15.91 -5.07
CA ILE A 198 -3.88 17.19 -4.64
C ILE A 198 -3.75 18.23 -5.74
N TRP A 199 -2.54 18.37 -6.32
CA TRP A 199 -2.25 19.36 -7.35
C TRP A 199 -3.13 19.20 -8.59
N PHE A 200 -3.47 17.97 -8.95
CA PHE A 200 -4.35 17.66 -10.08
C PHE A 200 -5.83 17.55 -9.70
N GLY A 201 -6.21 17.81 -8.46
CA GLY A 201 -7.61 17.78 -8.02
C GLY A 201 -8.21 16.37 -7.89
N HIS A 202 -7.39 15.32 -7.78
CA HIS A 202 -7.83 13.93 -7.70
C HIS A 202 -7.96 13.48 -6.25
N ILE A 203 -8.68 14.23 -5.43
CA ILE A 203 -8.93 13.95 -4.00
C ILE A 203 -10.37 14.25 -3.64
N ASP A 204 -11.03 13.28 -3.02
CA ASP A 204 -12.24 13.49 -2.24
C ASP A 204 -11.86 13.66 -0.77
N TRP A 205 -11.98 14.86 -0.25
CA TRP A 205 -11.52 15.19 1.10
C TRP A 205 -12.39 14.59 2.19
N GLU A 206 -13.70 14.45 1.95
CA GLU A 206 -14.64 13.91 2.95
C GLU A 206 -14.43 12.42 3.15
N LEU A 207 -14.44 11.65 2.08
CA LEU A 207 -14.15 10.22 2.13
C LEU A 207 -12.70 9.96 2.53
N GLY A 208 -11.77 10.83 2.10
CA GLY A 208 -10.36 10.80 2.50
C GLY A 208 -10.17 10.94 4.01
N ALA A 209 -10.88 11.87 4.65
CA ALA A 209 -10.85 12.03 6.11
C ALA A 209 -11.40 10.79 6.82
N CYS A 210 -12.47 10.19 6.30
CA CYS A 210 -13.03 8.95 6.84
C CYS A 210 -12.04 7.78 6.74
N VAL A 211 -11.43 7.59 5.57
CA VAL A 211 -10.40 6.56 5.38
C VAL A 211 -9.17 6.82 6.26
N ALA A 212 -8.81 8.09 6.48
CA ALA A 212 -7.69 8.48 7.35
C ALA A 212 -7.95 8.10 8.81
N VAL A 213 -9.14 8.39 9.33
CA VAL A 213 -9.53 8.00 10.70
C VAL A 213 -9.49 6.48 10.82
N GLY A 214 -10.16 5.76 9.93
CA GLY A 214 -10.15 4.30 9.91
C GLY A 214 -8.73 3.74 9.77
N GLY A 215 -7.96 4.24 8.80
CA GLY A 215 -6.58 3.82 8.51
C GLY A 215 -5.62 4.02 9.68
N GLY A 216 -5.70 5.16 10.36
CA GLY A 216 -4.90 5.42 11.56
C GLY A 216 -5.17 4.43 12.68
N PHE A 217 -6.45 4.19 13.01
CA PHE A 217 -6.85 3.17 13.99
C PHE A 217 -6.48 1.76 13.52
N GLY A 218 -6.69 1.46 12.23
CA GLY A 218 -6.36 0.17 11.63
C GLY A 218 -4.86 -0.13 11.67
N GLY A 219 -4.01 0.84 11.34
CA GLY A 219 -2.56 0.71 11.45
C GLY A 219 -2.10 0.46 12.88
N TRP A 220 -2.66 1.20 13.84
CA TRP A 220 -2.36 0.98 15.26
C TRP A 220 -2.79 -0.41 15.76
N LEU A 221 -3.98 -0.88 15.36
CA LEU A 221 -4.46 -2.22 15.72
C LEU A 221 -3.66 -3.31 15.00
N GLY A 222 -3.40 -3.15 13.70
CA GLY A 222 -2.72 -4.15 12.87
C GLY A 222 -1.35 -4.48 13.40
N GLU A 223 -0.57 -3.46 13.79
CA GLU A 223 0.74 -3.66 14.39
C GLU A 223 0.67 -4.44 15.70
N LYS A 224 -0.38 -4.20 16.54
CA LYS A 224 -0.62 -4.96 17.76
C LYS A 224 -0.98 -6.43 17.47
N PHE A 225 -1.63 -6.68 16.33
CA PHE A 225 -1.95 -8.04 15.88
C PHE A 225 -0.71 -8.79 15.41
N VAL A 226 0.15 -8.16 14.61
CA VAL A 226 1.40 -8.74 14.11
C VAL A 226 2.32 -9.16 15.25
N GLU A 227 2.33 -8.42 16.36
CA GLU A 227 3.11 -8.79 17.54
C GLU A 227 2.69 -10.08 18.22
N ARG A 228 1.40 -10.41 18.16
CA ARG A 228 0.79 -11.46 19.00
C ARG A 228 0.49 -12.76 18.26
N LYS A 229 0.52 -12.73 16.94
CA LYS A 229 0.07 -13.87 16.12
C LYS A 229 1.21 -14.52 15.37
N ASP A 230 1.07 -15.82 15.17
CA ASP A 230 1.92 -16.59 14.32
C ASP A 230 1.78 -16.14 12.85
N THR A 231 2.90 -16.03 12.16
CA THR A 231 3.01 -15.50 10.80
C THR A 231 2.12 -16.25 9.80
N HIS A 232 1.90 -17.54 10.00
CA HIS A 232 1.02 -18.35 9.14
C HIS A 232 -0.43 -17.89 9.22
N THR A 233 -0.98 -17.73 10.42
CA THR A 233 -2.37 -17.26 10.64
C THR A 233 -2.59 -15.89 10.01
N VAL A 234 -1.60 -15.00 10.14
CA VAL A 234 -1.63 -13.64 9.59
C VAL A 234 -1.67 -13.67 8.06
N LYS A 235 -0.87 -14.53 7.42
CA LYS A 235 -0.83 -14.72 5.97
C LYS A 235 -2.17 -15.25 5.43
N ASP A 236 -2.80 -16.19 6.10
CA ASP A 236 -4.07 -16.77 5.67
C ASP A 236 -5.20 -15.73 5.68
N TRP A 237 -5.32 -14.92 6.74
CA TRP A 237 -6.27 -13.82 6.81
C TRP A 237 -6.04 -12.79 5.71
N PHE A 238 -4.77 -12.48 5.44
CA PHE A 238 -4.39 -11.57 4.35
C PHE A 238 -4.83 -12.10 2.99
N MET A 239 -4.59 -13.38 2.69
CA MET A 239 -5.00 -14.02 1.44
C MET A 239 -6.52 -14.01 1.25
N VAL A 240 -7.28 -14.32 2.31
CA VAL A 240 -8.75 -14.28 2.26
C VAL A 240 -9.24 -12.86 1.94
N ALA A 241 -8.70 -11.83 2.61
CA ALA A 241 -9.07 -10.45 2.36
C ALA A 241 -8.75 -10.02 0.92
N LEU A 242 -7.60 -10.43 0.37
CA LEU A 242 -7.22 -10.16 -1.02
C LEU A 242 -8.18 -10.82 -2.02
N ILE A 243 -8.49 -12.10 -1.82
CA ILE A 243 -9.41 -12.83 -2.71
C ILE A 243 -10.79 -12.17 -2.73
N ILE A 244 -11.31 -11.81 -1.56
CA ILE A 244 -12.60 -11.09 -1.45
C ILE A 244 -12.54 -9.77 -2.23
N SER A 245 -11.45 -9.00 -2.08
CA SER A 245 -11.29 -7.71 -2.77
C SER A 245 -11.21 -7.86 -4.29
N VAL A 246 -10.52 -8.90 -4.80
CA VAL A 246 -10.44 -9.18 -6.24
C VAL A 246 -11.83 -9.57 -6.79
N VAL A 247 -12.52 -10.48 -6.12
CA VAL A 247 -13.87 -10.91 -6.52
C VAL A 247 -14.81 -9.70 -6.55
N TYR A 248 -14.77 -8.88 -5.51
CA TYR A 248 -15.57 -7.64 -5.46
C TYR A 248 -15.26 -6.72 -6.64
N MET A 249 -13.97 -6.46 -6.93
CA MET A 249 -13.57 -5.58 -8.02
C MET A 249 -13.96 -6.13 -9.40
N LEU A 250 -13.80 -7.44 -9.62
CA LEU A 250 -14.22 -8.09 -10.87
C LEU A 250 -15.73 -7.99 -11.09
N LEU A 251 -16.53 -8.25 -10.05
CA LEU A 251 -17.99 -8.12 -10.11
C LEU A 251 -18.39 -6.66 -10.36
N PHE A 252 -17.76 -5.72 -9.68
CA PHE A 252 -18.01 -4.29 -9.86
C PHE A 252 -17.71 -3.84 -11.29
N VAL A 253 -16.56 -4.18 -11.84
CA VAL A 253 -16.17 -3.83 -13.21
C VAL A 253 -17.13 -4.49 -14.22
N GLN A 254 -17.50 -5.75 -14.01
CA GLN A 254 -18.41 -6.47 -14.91
C GLN A 254 -19.82 -5.85 -14.93
N LEU A 255 -20.36 -5.45 -13.78
CA LEU A 255 -21.65 -4.77 -13.67
C LEU A 255 -21.63 -3.42 -14.38
N HIS A 256 -20.61 -2.61 -14.19
CA HIS A 256 -20.52 -1.27 -14.79
C HIS A 256 -20.15 -1.29 -16.28
N LEU A 257 -19.47 -2.33 -16.76
CA LEU A 257 -19.30 -2.55 -18.21
C LEU A 257 -20.64 -2.85 -18.90
N HIS A 258 -21.54 -3.52 -18.21
CA HIS A 258 -22.88 -3.86 -18.76
C HIS A 258 -23.79 -2.62 -18.80
N ASP A 259 -23.63 -1.69 -17.85
CA ASP A 259 -24.40 -0.46 -17.76
C ASP A 259 -23.87 0.68 -18.64
N GLY A 260 -22.78 0.47 -19.39
CA GLY A 260 -22.20 1.47 -20.31
C GLY A 260 -21.55 2.69 -19.64
N ILE A 261 -21.38 2.70 -18.34
CA ILE A 261 -20.87 3.84 -17.55
C ILE A 261 -19.35 4.09 -17.76
N PHE A 262 -18.62 3.12 -18.31
CA PHE A 262 -17.17 3.27 -18.59
C PHE A 262 -16.84 3.86 -19.98
N TYR A 263 -17.82 4.38 -20.73
CA TYR A 263 -17.60 4.95 -22.08
C TYR A 263 -17.66 6.48 -22.12
N LEU A 264 -17.60 7.18 -20.96
CA LEU A 264 -17.56 8.65 -20.91
C LEU A 264 -16.28 9.15 -20.25
#